data_d9c95fde838ae32dac895514e4183008
#
_entry.id   d9c95fde838ae32dac895514e4183008
#
_cell.length_a   1.000
_cell.length_b   1.000
_cell.length_c   1.000
_cell.angle_alpha   90.00
_cell.angle_beta   90.00
_cell.angle_gamma   90.00
#
_symmetry.space_group_name_H-M   'P 1'
#
loop_
_entity.id
_entity.type
_entity.pdbx_description
1 polymer ?
#
loop_
_entity_poly.entity_id
_entity_poly.type
_entity_poly.pdbx_seq_one_letter_code
_entity_poly.pdbx_strand_id
1 'polypeptide(L)'
;MRGFGELEAVLMDRIWEHDGPVTVRELFDELRRERPIAYTTVMSTMDNLHRKGWLARDKDGKAYRYTAIASRDEYSARLMREAMSEAGDTEAVLSHFVAAMDGDQSQVLRAVLDKLTRRPS
;
A
#
# COMPACT_ATOMS: atom_id res chain seq x y z
N MET A 1 3.17 7.39 12.50
CA MET A 1 3.24 6.87 11.14
C MET A 1 1.86 6.79 10.53
N ARG A 2 1.74 7.10 9.24
CA ARG A 2 0.44 7.23 8.59
C ARG A 2 0.16 6.10 7.60
N GLY A 3 0.06 4.89 8.12
CA GLY A 3 -0.37 3.76 7.33
C GLY A 3 -1.89 3.69 7.22
N PHE A 4 -2.35 2.60 6.67
CA PHE A 4 -3.78 2.33 6.60
C PHE A 4 -4.33 1.92 7.97
N GLY A 5 -5.60 2.21 8.21
CA GLY A 5 -6.34 1.59 9.28
C GLY A 5 -6.49 0.08 9.01
N GLU A 6 -6.95 -0.67 10.00
CA GLU A 6 -7.03 -2.13 9.88
C GLU A 6 -7.86 -2.59 8.68
N LEU A 7 -9.08 -2.10 8.54
CA LEU A 7 -9.94 -2.51 7.42
C LEU A 7 -9.43 -1.95 6.10
N GLU A 8 -8.88 -0.73 6.11
CA GLU A 8 -8.28 -0.15 4.91
C GLU A 8 -7.15 -1.04 4.39
N ALA A 9 -6.29 -1.54 5.27
CA ALA A 9 -5.20 -2.43 4.89
C ALA A 9 -5.72 -3.74 4.28
N VAL A 10 -6.75 -4.32 4.88
CA VAL A 10 -7.37 -5.55 4.37
C VAL A 10 -7.92 -5.32 2.96
N LEU A 11 -8.63 -4.22 2.75
CA LEU A 11 -9.20 -3.91 1.45
C LEU A 11 -8.12 -3.64 0.40
N MET A 12 -7.09 -2.88 0.75
CA MET A 12 -6.00 -2.62 -0.18
C MET A 12 -5.27 -3.90 -0.57
N ASP A 13 -5.05 -4.82 0.36
CA ASP A 13 -4.43 -6.12 0.05
C ASP A 13 -5.27 -6.89 -0.97
N ARG A 14 -6.58 -6.90 -0.81
CA ARG A 14 -7.48 -7.55 -1.76
C ARG A 14 -7.43 -6.89 -3.14
N ILE A 15 -7.44 -5.57 -3.16
CA ILE A 15 -7.41 -4.81 -4.41
C ILE A 15 -6.11 -5.10 -5.18
N TRP A 16 -4.98 -5.13 -4.48
CA TRP A 16 -3.70 -5.44 -5.12
C TRP A 16 -3.64 -6.87 -5.66
N GLU A 17 -4.41 -7.79 -5.09
CA GLU A 17 -4.48 -9.18 -5.58
C GLU A 17 -5.34 -9.32 -6.84
N HIS A 18 -6.21 -8.37 -7.12
CA HIS A 18 -7.05 -8.40 -8.32
C HIS A 18 -6.28 -7.90 -9.54
N ASP A 19 -6.53 -8.49 -10.69
CA ASP A 19 -5.88 -8.11 -11.94
C ASP A 19 -6.57 -6.95 -12.66
N GLY A 20 -7.50 -6.29 -12.04
CA GLY A 20 -8.20 -5.18 -12.65
C GLY A 20 -9.11 -4.49 -11.67
N PRO A 21 -9.99 -3.61 -12.18
CA PRO A 21 -10.90 -2.88 -11.31
C PRO A 21 -11.82 -3.80 -10.53
N VAL A 22 -12.17 -3.38 -9.31
CA VAL A 22 -13.09 -4.12 -8.45
C VAL A 22 -14.21 -3.22 -7.96
N THR A 23 -15.36 -3.82 -7.70
CA THR A 23 -16.50 -3.11 -7.13
C THR A 23 -16.57 -3.35 -5.62
N VAL A 24 -17.32 -2.47 -4.93
CA VAL A 24 -17.59 -2.67 -3.51
C VAL A 24 -18.28 -4.02 -3.28
N ARG A 25 -19.19 -4.40 -4.16
CA ARG A 25 -19.93 -5.66 -4.02
C ARG A 25 -19.00 -6.87 -4.08
N GLU A 26 -18.05 -6.86 -5.01
CA GLU A 26 -17.09 -7.96 -5.12
C GLU A 26 -16.26 -8.11 -3.85
N LEU A 27 -15.76 -6.99 -3.31
CA LEU A 27 -14.97 -7.01 -2.09
C LEU A 27 -15.81 -7.41 -0.88
N PHE A 28 -17.03 -6.91 -0.79
CA PHE A 28 -17.95 -7.29 0.28
C PHE A 28 -18.22 -8.80 0.26
N ASP A 29 -18.50 -9.35 -0.92
CA ASP A 29 -18.78 -10.78 -1.05
C ASP A 29 -17.58 -11.64 -0.63
N GLU A 30 -16.36 -11.18 -0.91
CA GLU A 30 -15.15 -11.88 -0.46
C GLU A 30 -14.99 -11.80 1.06
N LEU A 31 -15.13 -10.60 1.62
CA LEU A 31 -14.86 -10.38 3.05
C LEU A 31 -15.90 -11.02 3.96
N ARG A 32 -17.16 -11.03 3.55
CA ARG A 32 -18.20 -11.59 4.41
C ARG A 32 -18.07 -13.09 4.62
N ARG A 33 -17.29 -13.78 3.78
CA ARG A 33 -16.98 -15.20 3.94
C ARG A 33 -16.00 -15.44 5.08
N GLU A 34 -15.24 -14.41 5.45
CA GLU A 34 -14.17 -14.51 6.44
C GLU A 34 -14.52 -13.87 7.77
N ARG A 35 -15.37 -12.86 7.75
CA ARG A 35 -15.72 -12.09 8.94
C ARG A 35 -17.11 -11.47 8.79
N PRO A 36 -17.81 -11.21 9.90
CA PRO A 36 -19.02 -10.40 9.83
C PRO A 36 -18.67 -8.98 9.48
N ILE A 37 -19.27 -8.45 8.44
CA ILE A 37 -19.02 -7.09 7.97
C ILE A 37 -20.26 -6.59 7.23
N ALA A 38 -20.57 -5.30 7.38
CA ALA A 38 -21.69 -4.70 6.69
C ALA A 38 -21.24 -4.13 5.33
N TYR A 39 -22.11 -4.20 4.35
CA TYR A 39 -21.86 -3.62 3.04
C TYR A 39 -21.53 -2.13 3.12
N THR A 40 -22.25 -1.38 3.94
CA THR A 40 -22.03 0.06 4.11
C THR A 40 -20.66 0.36 4.69
N THR A 41 -20.14 -0.53 5.53
CA THR A 41 -18.79 -0.37 6.10
C THR A 41 -17.73 -0.50 5.03
N VAL A 42 -17.87 -1.50 4.15
CA VAL A 42 -16.95 -1.66 3.02
C VAL A 42 -17.03 -0.45 2.11
N MET A 43 -18.25 -0.02 1.78
CA MET A 43 -18.48 1.13 0.91
C MET A 43 -17.83 2.40 1.46
N SER A 44 -18.03 2.69 2.75
CA SER A 44 -17.47 3.88 3.40
C SER A 44 -15.95 3.85 3.41
N THR A 45 -15.38 2.67 3.68
CA THR A 45 -13.93 2.51 3.72
C THR A 45 -13.32 2.70 2.33
N MET A 46 -13.96 2.16 1.30
CA MET A 46 -13.52 2.37 -0.09
C MET A 46 -13.56 3.84 -0.48
N ASP A 47 -14.63 4.53 -0.09
CA ASP A 47 -14.77 5.95 -0.35
C ASP A 47 -13.66 6.75 0.36
N ASN A 48 -13.35 6.39 1.60
CA ASN A 48 -12.25 7.02 2.34
C ASN A 48 -10.90 6.80 1.65
N LEU A 49 -10.63 5.59 1.17
CA LEU A 49 -9.40 5.29 0.44
C LEU A 49 -9.29 6.12 -0.84
N HIS A 50 -10.41 6.29 -1.53
CA HIS A 50 -10.46 7.14 -2.71
C HIS A 50 -10.15 8.60 -2.36
N ARG A 51 -10.78 9.13 -1.31
CA ARG A 51 -10.57 10.52 -0.89
C ARG A 51 -9.14 10.77 -0.41
N LYS A 52 -8.51 9.76 0.17
CA LYS A 52 -7.10 9.86 0.62
C LYS A 52 -6.10 9.75 -0.52
N GLY A 53 -6.56 9.45 -1.73
CA GLY A 53 -5.70 9.36 -2.91
C GLY A 53 -5.05 8.01 -3.15
N TRP A 54 -5.54 6.96 -2.50
CA TRP A 54 -5.01 5.60 -2.70
C TRP A 54 -5.71 4.84 -3.81
N LEU A 55 -6.96 5.19 -4.10
CA LEU A 55 -7.75 4.53 -5.13
C LEU A 55 -8.27 5.54 -6.14
N ALA A 56 -8.22 5.16 -7.41
CA ALA A 56 -8.97 5.79 -8.47
C ALA A 56 -10.31 5.04 -8.61
N ARG A 57 -11.30 5.70 -9.14
CA ARG A 57 -12.58 5.04 -9.42
C ARG A 57 -13.23 5.61 -10.66
N ASP A 58 -13.88 4.73 -11.40
CA ASP A 58 -14.68 5.07 -12.56
C ASP A 58 -16.09 4.56 -12.37
N LYS A 59 -17.05 5.32 -12.85
CA LYS A 59 -18.44 4.90 -12.75
C LYS A 59 -18.77 3.91 -13.87
N ASP A 60 -19.37 2.80 -13.49
CA ASP A 60 -19.83 1.77 -14.42
C ASP A 60 -21.30 1.51 -14.11
N GLY A 61 -22.19 2.15 -14.86
CA GLY A 61 -23.61 2.13 -14.53
C GLY A 61 -23.86 2.86 -13.22
N LYS A 62 -24.44 2.18 -12.24
CA LYS A 62 -24.74 2.75 -10.91
C LYS A 62 -23.64 2.49 -9.88
N ALA A 63 -22.66 1.68 -10.23
CA ALA A 63 -21.59 1.30 -9.32
C ALA A 63 -20.27 1.94 -9.73
N TYR A 64 -19.38 2.09 -8.77
CA TYR A 64 -18.01 2.50 -9.03
C TYR A 64 -17.12 1.27 -9.15
N ARG A 65 -16.14 1.34 -10.05
CA ARG A 65 -15.06 0.39 -10.14
C ARG A 65 -13.79 1.07 -9.64
N TYR A 66 -13.10 0.40 -8.74
CA TYR A 66 -11.93 0.96 -8.06
C TYR A 66 -10.66 0.26 -8.52
N THR A 67 -9.60 1.05 -8.67
CA THR A 67 -8.25 0.54 -8.95
C THR A 67 -7.25 1.22 -8.02
N ALA A 68 -6.19 0.50 -7.65
CA ALA A 68 -5.12 1.08 -6.85
C ALA A 68 -4.32 2.06 -7.71
N ILE A 69 -4.06 3.25 -7.18
CA ILE A 69 -3.23 4.25 -7.86
C ILE A 69 -1.76 3.86 -7.81
N ALA A 70 -1.32 3.29 -6.69
CA ALA A 70 0.05 2.86 -6.49
C ALA A 70 0.10 1.37 -6.19
N SER A 71 1.21 0.73 -6.55
CA SER A 71 1.44 -0.66 -6.22
C SER A 71 1.71 -0.86 -4.73
N ARG A 72 1.68 -2.12 -4.28
CA ARG A 72 2.05 -2.45 -2.90
C ARG A 72 3.48 -1.98 -2.60
N ASP A 73 4.39 -2.17 -3.54
CA ASP A 73 5.79 -1.77 -3.37
C ASP A 73 5.93 -0.25 -3.25
N GLU A 74 5.21 0.48 -4.07
CA GLU A 74 5.21 1.94 -3.99
C GLU A 74 4.62 2.44 -2.68
N TYR A 75 3.58 1.79 -2.19
CA TYR A 75 2.98 2.12 -0.90
C TYR A 75 3.99 1.91 0.24
N SER A 76 4.66 0.76 0.26
CA SER A 76 5.67 0.45 1.28
C SER A 76 6.82 1.44 1.25
N ALA A 77 7.30 1.79 0.06
CA ALA A 77 8.36 2.78 -0.10
C ALA A 77 7.93 4.15 0.42
N ARG A 78 6.67 4.53 0.20
CA ARG A 78 6.13 5.79 0.70
C ARG A 78 6.13 5.83 2.22
N LEU A 79 5.73 4.72 2.87
CA LEU A 79 5.75 4.63 4.34
C LEU A 79 7.16 4.74 4.89
N MET A 80 8.14 4.12 4.23
CA MET A 80 9.54 4.20 4.61
C MET A 80 10.04 5.64 4.52
N ARG A 81 9.67 6.33 3.46
CA ARG A 81 10.06 7.73 3.26
C ARG A 81 9.44 8.64 4.33
N GLU A 82 8.16 8.43 4.65
CA GLU A 82 7.49 9.20 5.69
C GLU A 82 8.16 9.01 7.05
N ALA A 83 8.46 7.76 7.40
CA ALA A 83 9.15 7.47 8.66
C ALA A 83 10.51 8.17 8.71
N MET A 84 11.25 8.14 7.61
CA MET A 84 12.56 8.77 7.52
C MET A 84 12.49 10.29 7.63
N SER A 85 11.47 10.90 7.02
CA SER A 85 11.31 12.36 7.06
C SER A 85 10.88 12.87 8.44
N GLU A 86 10.24 12.03 9.26
CA GLU A 86 9.85 12.39 10.62
C GLU A 86 11.01 12.20 11.62
N ALA A 87 12.07 11.54 11.23
CA ALA A 87 13.23 11.29 12.07
C ALA A 87 14.10 12.52 12.14
N GLY A 88 14.73 12.75 13.28
CA GLY A 88 15.64 13.88 13.45
C GLY A 88 17.00 13.67 12.81
N ASP A 89 17.45 12.44 12.71
CA ASP A 89 18.81 12.10 12.23
C ASP A 89 18.69 10.97 11.20
N THR A 90 18.81 11.31 9.94
CA THR A 90 18.68 10.37 8.82
C THR A 90 19.75 9.28 8.88
N GLU A 91 20.99 9.65 9.19
CA GLU A 91 22.08 8.68 9.28
C GLU A 91 21.82 7.64 10.38
N ALA A 92 21.40 8.10 11.55
CA ALA A 92 21.12 7.20 12.66
C ALA A 92 19.96 6.24 12.33
N VAL A 93 18.91 6.75 11.72
CA VAL A 93 17.76 5.91 11.33
C VAL A 93 18.18 4.86 10.31
N LEU A 94 18.93 5.25 9.30
CA LEU A 94 19.39 4.31 8.27
C LEU A 94 20.35 3.26 8.87
N SER A 95 21.20 3.67 9.80
CA SER A 95 22.10 2.74 10.47
C SER A 95 21.36 1.67 11.25
N HIS A 96 20.34 2.06 12.00
CA HIS A 96 19.50 1.11 12.73
C HIS A 96 18.73 0.20 11.80
N PHE A 97 18.22 0.76 10.72
CA PHE A 97 17.43 0.01 9.74
C PHE A 97 18.28 -1.07 9.07
N VAL A 98 19.46 -0.70 8.62
CA VAL A 98 20.40 -1.64 7.97
C VAL A 98 20.89 -2.71 8.95
N ALA A 99 21.17 -2.31 10.19
CA ALA A 99 21.64 -3.25 11.21
C ALA A 99 20.62 -4.34 11.53
N ALA A 100 19.33 -4.06 11.35
CA ALA A 100 18.26 -5.01 11.59
C ALA A 100 17.99 -5.94 10.40
N MET A 101 18.62 -5.71 9.27
CA MET A 101 18.43 -6.53 8.07
C MET A 101 19.09 -7.89 8.21
N ASP A 102 18.46 -8.92 7.63
CA ASP A 102 19.09 -10.23 7.49
C ASP A 102 20.05 -10.21 6.28
N GLY A 103 20.74 -11.33 6.07
CA GLY A 103 21.72 -11.43 4.99
C GLY A 103 21.12 -11.25 3.60
N ASP A 104 19.93 -11.79 3.38
CA ASP A 104 19.25 -11.68 2.08
C ASP A 104 18.84 -10.25 1.79
N GLN A 105 18.28 -9.57 2.77
CA GLN A 105 17.88 -8.18 2.62
C GLN A 105 19.08 -7.28 2.37
N SER A 106 20.20 -7.53 3.06
CA SER A 106 21.44 -6.78 2.86
C SER A 106 21.98 -6.93 1.45
N GLN A 107 21.91 -8.13 0.90
CA GLN A 107 22.36 -8.38 -0.47
C GLN A 107 21.48 -7.64 -1.49
N VAL A 108 20.18 -7.65 -1.28
CA VAL A 108 19.26 -6.91 -2.13
C VAL A 108 19.57 -5.41 -2.08
N LEU A 109 19.79 -4.88 -0.88
CA LEU A 109 20.10 -3.46 -0.72
C LEU A 109 21.39 -3.10 -1.46
N ARG A 110 22.44 -3.92 -1.35
CA ARG A 110 23.68 -3.70 -2.08
C ARG A 110 23.47 -3.69 -3.59
N ALA A 111 22.68 -4.64 -4.10
CA ALA A 111 22.38 -4.72 -5.51
C ALA A 111 21.63 -3.49 -6.02
N VAL A 112 20.68 -3.00 -5.24
CA VAL A 112 19.92 -1.80 -5.61
C VAL A 112 20.83 -0.58 -5.62
N LEU A 113 21.68 -0.41 -4.61
CA LEU A 113 22.63 0.70 -4.54
C LEU A 113 23.63 0.64 -5.69
N ASP A 114 24.14 -0.53 -6.02
CA ASP A 114 25.04 -0.71 -7.16
C ASP A 114 24.41 -0.29 -8.47
N LYS A 115 23.15 -0.67 -8.67
CA LYS A 115 22.40 -0.28 -9.86
C LYS A 115 22.32 1.22 -10.02
N LEU A 116 22.08 1.92 -8.91
CA LEU A 116 21.97 3.38 -8.92
C LEU A 116 23.31 4.05 -9.17
N THR A 117 24.39 3.53 -8.59
CA THR A 117 25.72 4.12 -8.77
C THR A 117 26.31 3.87 -10.14
N ARG A 118 25.88 2.81 -10.84
CA ARG A 118 26.32 2.52 -12.21
C ARG A 118 25.52 3.24 -13.27
N ARG A 119 24.51 3.94 -12.88
CA ARG A 119 23.66 4.64 -13.83
C ARG A 119 24.44 5.75 -14.50
N PRO A 120 24.39 5.82 -15.84
CA PRO A 120 25.00 6.97 -16.53
C PRO A 120 24.26 8.24 -16.09
N SER A 121 25.03 9.24 -15.77
CA SER A 121 24.49 10.54 -15.37
C SER A 121 23.93 11.33 -16.54
#